data_c30e83392bf15974957b743eeeba98ef
#
_entry.id   c30e83392bf15974957b743eeeba98ef
#
_cell.length_a   1.000
_cell.length_b   1.000
_cell.length_c   1.000
_cell.angle_alpha   90.00
_cell.angle_beta   90.00
_cell.angle_gamma   90.00
#
_symmetry.space_group_name_H-M   'P 1'
#
loop_
_entity.id
_entity.type
_entity.pdbx_description
1 polymer ?
#
loop_
_entity_poly.entity_id
_entity_poly.type
_entity_poly.pdbx_seq_one_letter_code
_entity_poly.pdbx_strand_id
1 'polypeptide(L)'
;LSELPQASVLGKDISIQRQTVGDTDYITVDAEGLDQLRFVFSDECWLEIEDADGALIYGDLGRTGDELSVYGDAPFEILFGKAPAVTMEFNGRSVDLASWTASDQTAKVTVGR
;
A
#
# COMPACT_ATOMS: atom_id res chain seq x y z
N LEU A 1 -25.61 -9.81 -2.24
CA LEU A 1 -25.05 -9.57 -2.12
C LEU A 1 -24.16 -9.62 -2.24
N SER A 2 -23.83 -9.60 -2.37
CA SER A 2 -22.96 -9.74 -2.41
C SER A 2 -22.07 -9.29 -2.06
N GLU A 3 -21.77 -9.16 -1.44
CA GLU A 3 -20.93 -8.71 -0.98
C GLU A 3 -20.15 -9.28 -0.47
N LEU A 4 -19.29 -9.24 -0.68
CA LEU A 4 -18.42 -9.75 -0.16
C LEU A 4 -17.94 -9.21 0.82
N PRO A 5 -17.71 -9.64 1.61
CA PRO A 5 -17.30 -9.11 2.69
C PRO A 5 -16.01 -8.72 2.65
N GLN A 6 -15.76 -7.72 3.00
CA GLN A 6 -14.66 -7.29 3.18
C GLN A 6 -14.15 -7.80 4.25
N ALA A 7 -13.09 -7.88 4.35
CA ALA A 7 -12.43 -8.24 5.42
C ALA A 7 -12.61 -7.33 6.48
N SER A 8 -13.30 -7.62 7.34
CA SER A 8 -13.45 -6.86 8.51
C SER A 8 -12.55 -7.40 9.57
N VAL A 9 -11.31 -7.57 9.25
CA VAL A 9 -10.37 -8.12 10.19
C VAL A 9 -10.15 -7.13 11.30
N LEU A 10 -10.22 -7.54 12.53
CA LEU A 10 -10.07 -6.70 13.71
C LEU A 10 -11.06 -5.54 13.73
N GLY A 11 -12.22 -5.74 13.12
CA GLY A 11 -13.27 -4.73 13.15
C GLY A 11 -13.12 -3.63 12.14
N LYS A 12 -12.16 -3.72 11.24
CA LYS A 12 -12.01 -2.71 10.22
C LYS A 12 -12.76 -3.09 8.97
N ASP A 13 -13.47 -2.11 8.42
CA ASP A 13 -14.09 -2.26 7.13
C ASP A 13 -13.16 -1.64 6.09
N ILE A 14 -12.72 -2.45 5.15
CA ILE A 14 -11.77 -2.02 4.14
C ILE A 14 -12.46 -2.03 2.80
N SER A 15 -12.44 -0.91 2.10
CA SER A 15 -12.98 -0.86 0.75
C SER A 15 -11.86 -0.63 -0.24
N ILE A 16 -11.92 -1.32 -1.37
CA ILE A 16 -10.93 -1.20 -2.43
C ILE A 16 -11.66 -0.84 -3.70
N GLN A 17 -11.24 0.26 -4.32
CA GLN A 17 -11.80 0.70 -5.59
C GLN A 17 -10.70 0.72 -6.63
N ARG A 18 -11.05 0.32 -7.84
CA ARG A 18 -10.11 0.31 -8.96
C ARG A 18 -10.71 1.08 -10.11
N GLN A 19 -9.87 1.89 -10.77
CA GLN A 19 -10.29 2.64 -11.93
C GLN A 19 -9.15 2.69 -12.92
N THR A 20 -9.43 2.38 -14.17
CA THR A 20 -8.44 2.45 -15.22
C THR A 20 -8.68 3.69 -16.06
N VAL A 21 -7.64 4.52 -16.22
CA VAL A 21 -7.69 5.71 -17.04
C VAL A 21 -6.49 5.63 -17.98
N GLY A 22 -6.75 5.45 -19.28
CA GLY A 22 -5.68 5.23 -20.23
C GLY A 22 -4.95 3.93 -19.90
N ASP A 23 -3.65 4.01 -19.69
CA ASP A 23 -2.83 2.86 -19.36
C ASP A 23 -2.53 2.75 -17.87
N THR A 24 -3.17 3.57 -17.05
CA THR A 24 -2.89 3.60 -15.62
C THR A 24 -4.07 3.03 -14.84
N ASP A 25 -3.76 2.09 -13.95
CA ASP A 25 -4.74 1.59 -13.00
C ASP A 25 -4.55 2.36 -11.69
N TYR A 26 -5.60 3.02 -11.26
CA TYR A 26 -5.64 3.73 -9.99
C TYR A 26 -6.38 2.87 -8.98
N ILE A 27 -5.72 2.53 -7.90
CA ILE A 27 -6.28 1.67 -6.87
C ILE A 27 -6.34 2.49 -5.59
N THR A 28 -7.51 2.53 -4.97
CA THR A 28 -7.70 3.25 -3.71
C THR A 28 -8.19 2.28 -2.66
N VAL A 29 -7.45 2.20 -1.56
CA VAL A 29 -7.79 1.38 -0.41
C VAL A 29 -8.19 2.32 0.72
N ASP A 30 -9.41 2.18 1.20
CA ASP A 30 -9.90 3.00 2.31
C ASP A 30 -10.09 2.08 3.52
N ALA A 31 -9.22 2.21 4.50
CA ALA A 31 -9.26 1.46 5.74
C ALA A 31 -9.66 2.37 6.90
N GLU A 32 -10.41 3.41 6.58
CA GLU A 32 -11.05 4.28 7.59
C GLU A 32 -10.07 5.01 8.48
N GLY A 33 -9.00 5.53 7.91
CA GLY A 33 -8.02 6.31 8.66
C GLY A 33 -7.73 7.63 7.98
N LEU A 34 -6.96 8.46 8.67
CA LEU A 34 -6.65 9.80 8.19
C LEU A 34 -5.29 9.92 7.55
N ASP A 35 -4.43 8.93 7.71
CA ASP A 35 -3.10 8.98 7.12
C ASP A 35 -3.13 8.38 5.73
N GLN A 36 -2.30 8.89 4.84
CA GLN A 36 -2.31 8.47 3.46
C GLN A 36 -0.95 7.93 3.04
N LEU A 37 -0.97 6.78 2.38
CA LEU A 37 0.19 6.25 1.67
C LEU A 37 -0.11 6.34 0.19
N ARG A 38 0.93 6.64 -0.60
CA ARG A 38 0.80 6.67 -2.04
C ARG A 38 1.99 5.96 -2.65
N PHE A 39 1.71 5.06 -3.58
CA PHE A 39 2.74 4.27 -4.23
C PHE A 39 2.59 4.37 -5.74
N VAL A 40 3.71 4.51 -6.43
CA VAL A 40 3.76 4.49 -7.90
C VAL A 40 4.71 3.38 -8.31
N PHE A 41 4.25 2.51 -9.19
CA PHE A 41 5.00 1.32 -9.58
C PHE A 41 5.64 1.52 -10.94
N SER A 42 6.95 1.35 -11.01
CA SER A 42 7.70 1.38 -12.28
C SER A 42 7.98 -0.03 -12.78
N ASP A 43 7.71 -1.05 -11.99
CA ASP A 43 7.86 -2.45 -12.35
C ASP A 43 6.99 -3.25 -11.38
N GLU A 44 6.91 -4.54 -11.57
CA GLU A 44 6.10 -5.39 -10.69
C GLU A 44 6.70 -5.46 -9.30
N CYS A 45 5.84 -5.40 -8.30
CA CYS A 45 6.27 -5.52 -6.91
C CYS A 45 5.11 -6.04 -6.06
N TRP A 46 5.38 -7.09 -5.30
CA TRP A 46 4.42 -7.55 -4.29
C TRP A 46 4.45 -6.56 -3.11
N LEU A 47 3.29 -6.20 -2.62
CA LEU A 47 3.17 -5.20 -1.56
C LEU A 47 2.18 -5.67 -0.52
N GLU A 48 2.58 -5.64 0.75
CA GLU A 48 1.69 -5.90 1.89
C GLU A 48 1.75 -4.73 2.84
N ILE A 49 0.60 -4.31 3.34
CA ILE A 49 0.49 -3.15 4.22
C ILE A 49 -0.32 -3.53 5.45
N GLU A 50 0.27 -3.32 6.63
CA GLU A 50 -0.43 -3.45 7.91
C GLU A 50 -0.57 -2.07 8.55
N ASP A 51 -1.69 -1.84 9.21
CA ASP A 51 -1.94 -0.57 9.88
C ASP A 51 -1.51 -0.61 11.35
N ALA A 52 -1.87 0.42 12.10
CA ALA A 52 -1.46 0.56 13.49
C ALA A 52 -1.96 -0.59 14.38
N ASP A 53 -3.05 -1.22 14.00
CA ASP A 53 -3.61 -2.33 14.76
C ASP A 53 -3.03 -3.68 14.37
N GLY A 54 -2.10 -3.68 13.42
CA GLY A 54 -1.54 -4.93 12.91
C GLY A 54 -2.44 -5.64 11.92
N ALA A 55 -3.51 -4.98 11.46
CA ALA A 55 -4.39 -5.57 10.47
C ALA A 55 -3.77 -5.44 9.09
N LEU A 56 -3.80 -6.54 8.33
CA LEU A 56 -3.35 -6.49 6.94
C LEU A 56 -4.44 -5.82 6.13
N ILE A 57 -4.20 -4.60 5.68
CA ILE A 57 -5.20 -3.83 4.96
C ILE A 57 -5.04 -3.89 3.45
N TYR A 58 -3.91 -4.41 2.97
CA TYR A 58 -3.70 -4.58 1.53
C TYR A 58 -2.60 -5.62 1.30
N GLY A 59 -2.80 -6.49 0.32
CA GLY A 59 -1.77 -7.41 -0.13
C GLY A 59 -2.07 -7.80 -1.56
N ASP A 60 -1.20 -7.37 -2.48
CA ASP A 60 -1.41 -7.66 -3.91
C ASP A 60 -0.13 -7.36 -4.68
N LEU A 61 -0.11 -7.80 -5.92
CA LEU A 61 0.97 -7.52 -6.84
C LEU A 61 0.67 -6.22 -7.59
N GLY A 62 1.52 -5.22 -7.42
CA GLY A 62 1.46 -4.00 -8.21
C GLY A 62 2.16 -4.22 -9.54
N ARG A 63 1.67 -3.57 -10.57
CA ARG A 63 2.21 -3.71 -11.92
C ARG A 63 2.71 -2.37 -12.43
N THR A 64 3.58 -2.43 -13.41
CA THR A 64 4.13 -1.22 -14.03
C THR A 64 3.02 -0.25 -14.38
N GLY A 65 3.15 0.98 -13.94
CA GLY A 65 2.19 2.05 -14.21
C GLY A 65 1.07 2.17 -13.20
N ASP A 66 0.93 1.23 -12.27
CA ASP A 66 -0.13 1.32 -11.28
C ASP A 66 0.15 2.44 -10.29
N GLU A 67 -0.92 3.08 -9.81
CA GLU A 67 -0.85 4.04 -8.70
C GLU A 67 -1.79 3.58 -7.61
N LEU A 68 -1.27 3.48 -6.41
CA LEU A 68 -2.03 2.98 -5.27
C LEU A 68 -2.07 4.06 -4.19
N SER A 69 -3.27 4.35 -3.70
CA SER A 69 -3.47 5.24 -2.57
C SER A 69 -4.13 4.46 -1.46
N VAL A 70 -3.61 4.58 -0.25
CA VAL A 70 -4.11 3.86 0.91
C VAL A 70 -4.40 4.86 2.01
N TYR A 71 -5.59 4.79 2.59
CA TYR A 71 -5.98 5.61 3.72
C TYR A 71 -6.18 4.71 4.93
N GLY A 72 -5.49 4.99 6.00
CA GLY A 72 -5.55 4.17 7.20
C GLY A 72 -4.94 4.90 8.38
N ASP A 73 -4.61 4.17 9.43
CA ASP A 73 -4.03 4.74 10.63
C ASP A 73 -2.59 4.30 10.78
N ALA A 74 -1.69 5.28 10.81
CA ALA A 74 -0.28 5.04 11.08
C ALA A 74 -0.07 4.68 12.55
N PRO A 75 1.01 3.96 12.88
CA PRO A 75 2.09 3.60 11.97
C PRO A 75 1.71 2.46 11.05
N PHE A 76 2.30 2.47 9.86
CA PHE A 76 2.12 1.38 8.90
C PHE A 76 3.39 0.55 8.82
N GLU A 77 3.22 -0.75 8.63
CA GLU A 77 4.32 -1.63 8.33
C GLU A 77 4.11 -2.16 6.93
N ILE A 78 5.08 -1.95 6.05
CA ILE A 78 4.92 -2.23 4.63
C ILE A 78 6.04 -3.16 4.18
N LEU A 79 5.64 -4.26 3.52
CA LEU A 79 6.58 -5.21 2.95
C LEU A 79 6.59 -5.05 1.44
N PHE A 80 7.78 -4.84 0.87
CA PHE A 80 7.98 -4.72 -0.56
C PHE A 80 8.76 -5.92 -1.05
N GLY A 81 8.25 -6.60 -2.05
CA GLY A 81 8.98 -7.70 -2.68
C GLY A 81 10.09 -7.21 -3.60
N LYS A 82 9.95 -5.98 -4.15
CA LYS A 82 10.97 -5.41 -5.02
C LYS A 82 10.94 -3.90 -4.83
N ALA A 83 11.56 -3.42 -3.77
CA ALA A 83 11.48 -2.01 -3.40
C ALA A 83 11.96 -1.05 -4.50
N PRO A 84 13.01 -1.36 -5.30
CA PRO A 84 13.41 -0.43 -6.36
C PRO A 84 12.35 -0.18 -7.43
N ALA A 85 11.31 -1.02 -7.50
CA ALA A 85 10.23 -0.85 -8.47
C ALA A 85 9.17 0.15 -8.04
N VAL A 86 9.28 0.72 -6.83
CA VAL A 86 8.21 1.52 -6.25
C VAL A 86 8.74 2.82 -5.68
N THR A 87 8.00 3.91 -5.88
CA THR A 87 8.22 5.12 -5.10
C THR A 87 7.05 5.27 -4.15
N MET A 88 7.32 5.79 -2.96
CA MET A 88 6.34 5.85 -1.90
C MET A 88 6.32 7.22 -1.26
N GLU A 89 5.11 7.69 -0.91
CA GLU A 89 4.91 8.90 -0.12
C GLU A 89 4.06 8.58 1.09
N PHE A 90 4.34 9.24 2.19
CA PHE A 90 3.53 9.17 3.41
C PHE A 90 3.05 10.58 3.71
N ASN A 91 1.74 10.80 3.67
CA ASN A 91 1.12 12.12 3.89
C ASN A 91 1.79 13.21 3.05
N GLY A 92 2.05 12.88 1.79
CA GLY A 92 2.63 13.82 0.84
C GLY A 92 4.13 13.96 0.89
N ARG A 93 4.82 13.19 1.74
CA ARG A 93 6.27 13.27 1.83
C ARG A 93 6.91 12.02 1.28
N SER A 94 7.94 12.19 0.47
CA SER A 94 8.67 11.06 -0.09
C SER A 94 9.36 10.25 1.00
N VAL A 95 9.30 8.95 0.88
CA VAL A 95 9.98 8.03 1.79
C VAL A 95 11.12 7.38 1.02
N ASP A 96 12.34 7.46 1.59
CA ASP A 96 13.51 6.87 0.97
C ASP A 96 13.53 5.37 1.25
N LEU A 97 13.15 4.57 0.27
CA LEU A 97 13.11 3.12 0.43
C LEU A 97 14.49 2.48 0.36
N ALA A 98 15.46 3.16 -0.27
CA ALA A 98 16.77 2.57 -0.45
C ALA A 98 17.44 2.23 0.87
N SER A 99 17.24 3.05 1.89
CA SER A 99 17.83 2.80 3.20
C SER A 99 17.23 1.60 3.91
N TRP A 100 16.08 1.12 3.46
CA TRP A 100 15.40 -0.04 4.03
C TRP A 100 15.59 -1.30 3.18
N THR A 101 16.21 -1.17 2.00
CA THR A 101 16.23 -2.25 1.01
C THR A 101 17.38 -3.20 1.28
N ALA A 102 17.07 -4.49 1.34
CA ALA A 102 18.07 -5.53 1.51
C ALA A 102 18.71 -5.90 0.18
N SER A 103 19.74 -6.72 0.22
CA SER A 103 20.48 -7.10 -0.98
C SER A 103 19.63 -7.89 -1.97
N ASP A 104 18.55 -8.52 -1.52
CA ASP A 104 17.62 -9.24 -2.39
C ASP A 104 16.50 -8.35 -2.91
N GLN A 105 16.60 -7.03 -2.71
CA GLN A 105 15.65 -6.01 -3.16
C GLN A 105 14.37 -5.95 -2.35
N THR A 106 14.21 -6.77 -1.33
CA THR A 106 13.06 -6.66 -0.44
C THR A 106 13.27 -5.52 0.56
N ALA A 107 12.18 -4.96 1.05
CA ALA A 107 12.24 -3.95 2.10
C ALA A 107 11.07 -4.13 3.05
N LYS A 108 11.31 -3.88 4.33
CA LYS A 108 10.25 -3.84 5.32
C LYS A 108 10.35 -2.48 5.99
N VAL A 109 9.35 -1.65 5.78
CA VAL A 109 9.40 -0.22 6.10
C VAL A 109 8.33 0.09 7.12
N THR A 110 8.70 0.83 8.16
CA THR A 110 7.74 1.31 9.14
C THR A 110 7.68 2.82 9.04
N VAL A 111 6.50 3.39 8.84
CA VAL A 111 6.32 4.83 8.73
C VAL A 111 5.20 5.31 9.64
N GLY A 112 5.29 6.56 10.03
CA GLY A 112 4.21 7.17 10.79
C GLY A 112 4.48 7.28 12.27
N ARG A 113 5.73 7.23 12.68
CA ARG A 113 6.02 7.38 14.10
C ARG A 113 6.78 8.60 14.36
#